data_531b999884ee2f1c9c94736803a42916
#
_entry.id   531b999884ee2f1c9c94736803a42916
#
_cell.length_a   1.000
_cell.length_b   1.000
_cell.length_c   1.000
_cell.angle_alpha   90.00
_cell.angle_beta   90.00
_cell.angle_gamma   90.00
#
_symmetry.space_group_name_H-M   'P 1'
#
loop_
_entity.id
_entity.type
_entity.pdbx_description
1 polymer ?
#
loop_
_entity_poly.entity_id
_entity_poly.type
_entity_poly.pdbx_seq_one_letter_code
_entity_poly.pdbx_strand_id
1 'polypeptide(L)'
;GMQYPETIDPALAPKQAPEPGPAAMIKNQVLAELEREGISEQEVNTGGLRITTTIDPTVQQAALDAMENYVDQSTGLRAAIVSVEPKTGAVRAYYGGDDPTGWDYANSGLQTGSTFKIFALAAALDQVIPLTAQYSSAPVQSGNVTLHNDGGAGGGVLPLYESLKQSLNTPFIRLQRDLKNGPDDTAKMAHRLGVAE
;
A
#
# COMPACT_ATOMS: atom_id res chain seq x y z
N GLY A 1 -13.99 31.26 -48.15
CA GLY A 1 -14.85 30.56 -47.22
C GLY A 1 -13.97 29.71 -46.31
N MET A 2 -14.11 29.85 -44.99
CA MET A 2 -13.47 28.94 -44.03
C MET A 2 -14.13 27.57 -44.18
N GLN A 3 -13.35 26.55 -44.51
CA GLN A 3 -13.79 25.15 -44.38
C GLN A 3 -13.67 24.75 -42.91
N TYR A 4 -14.79 24.49 -42.28
CA TYR A 4 -14.79 23.88 -40.96
C TYR A 4 -14.37 22.41 -41.12
N PRO A 5 -13.51 21.85 -40.22
CA PRO A 5 -13.23 20.43 -40.27
C PRO A 5 -14.52 19.63 -40.08
N GLU A 6 -14.67 18.52 -40.82
CA GLU A 6 -15.79 17.61 -40.63
C GLU A 6 -15.86 17.18 -39.16
N THR A 7 -17.02 17.45 -38.56
CA THR A 7 -17.30 16.97 -37.20
C THR A 7 -17.49 15.45 -37.30
N ILE A 8 -16.58 14.70 -36.73
CA ILE A 8 -16.71 13.24 -36.59
C ILE A 8 -17.85 13.02 -35.58
N ASP A 9 -18.90 12.28 -35.99
CA ASP A 9 -19.94 11.82 -35.09
C ASP A 9 -19.27 11.05 -33.92
N PRO A 10 -19.47 11.46 -32.64
CA PRO A 10 -18.89 10.77 -31.50
C PRO A 10 -19.24 9.27 -31.46
N ALA A 11 -20.39 8.87 -32.05
CA ALA A 11 -20.79 7.47 -32.16
C ALA A 11 -19.93 6.66 -33.14
N LEU A 12 -19.26 7.33 -34.08
CA LEU A 12 -18.39 6.75 -35.10
C LEU A 12 -16.90 6.85 -34.71
N ALA A 13 -16.58 7.54 -33.63
CA ALA A 13 -15.21 7.57 -33.12
C ALA A 13 -14.75 6.15 -32.77
N PRO A 14 -13.53 5.75 -33.18
CA PRO A 14 -13.00 4.44 -32.81
C PRO A 14 -13.09 4.29 -31.30
N LYS A 15 -13.84 3.31 -30.80
CA LYS A 15 -13.78 2.96 -29.39
C LYS A 15 -12.34 2.58 -29.09
N GLN A 16 -11.71 3.35 -28.21
CA GLN A 16 -10.39 2.99 -27.71
C GLN A 16 -10.47 1.57 -27.13
N ALA A 17 -9.53 0.71 -27.54
CA ALA A 17 -9.42 -0.63 -26.94
C ALA A 17 -9.27 -0.46 -25.42
N PRO A 18 -9.89 -1.34 -24.63
CA PRO A 18 -9.69 -1.29 -23.18
C PRO A 18 -8.19 -1.33 -22.87
N GLU A 19 -7.76 -0.42 -22.01
CA GLU A 19 -6.39 -0.46 -21.50
C GLU A 19 -6.15 -1.82 -20.83
N PRO A 20 -4.94 -2.44 -20.96
CA PRO A 20 -4.59 -3.62 -20.18
C PRO A 20 -4.75 -3.36 -18.68
N GLY A 21 -5.10 -4.39 -17.89
CA GLY A 21 -5.43 -4.26 -16.48
C GLY A 21 -4.49 -3.37 -15.65
N PRO A 22 -3.17 -3.59 -15.68
CA PRO A 22 -2.22 -2.75 -14.93
C PRO A 22 -2.23 -1.28 -15.38
N ALA A 23 -2.34 -1.00 -16.66
CA ALA A 23 -2.38 0.37 -17.18
C ALA A 23 -3.70 1.07 -16.83
N ALA A 24 -4.81 0.34 -16.86
CA ALA A 24 -6.12 0.89 -16.45
C ALA A 24 -6.13 1.27 -14.97
N MET A 25 -5.52 0.45 -14.10
CA MET A 25 -5.40 0.78 -12.68
C MET A 25 -4.53 2.00 -12.43
N ILE A 26 -3.40 2.14 -13.12
CA ILE A 26 -2.58 3.37 -13.08
C ILE A 26 -3.42 4.58 -13.49
N LYS A 27 -4.16 4.48 -14.59
CA LYS A 27 -5.04 5.55 -15.06
C LYS A 27 -6.07 5.95 -14.00
N ASN A 28 -6.70 4.97 -13.35
CA ASN A 28 -7.68 5.23 -12.29
C ASN A 28 -7.05 5.98 -11.11
N GLN A 29 -5.84 5.60 -10.68
CA GLN A 29 -5.12 6.30 -9.62
C GLN A 29 -4.76 7.73 -10.02
N VAL A 30 -4.34 7.95 -11.27
CA VAL A 30 -4.04 9.29 -11.80
C VAL A 30 -5.31 10.16 -11.82
N LEU A 31 -6.43 9.63 -12.27
CA LEU A 31 -7.70 10.37 -12.28
C LEU A 31 -8.15 10.74 -10.86
N ALA A 32 -8.04 9.81 -9.92
CA ALA A 32 -8.36 10.06 -8.52
C ALA A 32 -7.43 11.11 -7.87
N GLU A 33 -6.17 11.16 -8.26
CA GLU A 33 -5.23 12.20 -7.80
C GLU A 33 -5.59 13.57 -8.38
N LEU A 34 -5.88 13.64 -9.68
CA LEU A 34 -6.32 14.87 -10.35
C LEU A 34 -7.60 15.44 -9.73
N GLU A 35 -8.57 14.59 -9.41
CA GLU A 35 -9.80 15.00 -8.73
C GLU A 35 -9.52 15.59 -7.35
N ARG A 36 -8.62 15.02 -6.57
CA ARG A 36 -8.18 15.58 -5.28
C ARG A 36 -7.48 16.93 -5.41
N GLU A 37 -6.80 17.16 -6.52
CA GLU A 37 -6.20 18.45 -6.89
C GLU A 37 -7.19 19.44 -7.53
N GLY A 38 -8.48 19.07 -7.63
CA GLY A 38 -9.54 19.93 -8.14
C GLY A 38 -9.70 19.93 -9.67
N ILE A 39 -9.05 19.00 -10.37
CA ILE A 39 -9.18 18.82 -11.83
C ILE A 39 -10.23 17.74 -12.08
N SER A 40 -11.37 18.13 -12.60
CA SER A 40 -12.48 17.22 -12.83
C SER A 40 -12.24 16.28 -14.03
N GLU A 41 -12.92 15.14 -14.03
CA GLU A 41 -12.89 14.22 -15.18
C GLU A 41 -13.36 14.89 -16.47
N GLN A 42 -14.32 15.83 -16.40
CA GLN A 42 -14.75 16.60 -17.55
C GLN A 42 -13.60 17.43 -18.13
N GLU A 43 -12.81 18.10 -17.29
CA GLU A 43 -11.64 18.87 -17.72
C GLU A 43 -10.58 17.98 -18.33
N VAL A 44 -10.34 16.79 -17.77
CA VAL A 44 -9.42 15.80 -18.34
C VAL A 44 -9.87 15.39 -19.75
N ASN A 45 -11.16 15.15 -19.94
CA ASN A 45 -11.71 14.66 -21.21
C ASN A 45 -11.86 15.74 -22.29
N THR A 46 -12.05 17.01 -21.92
CA THR A 46 -12.36 18.10 -22.86
C THR A 46 -11.32 19.20 -22.89
N GLY A 47 -10.45 19.30 -21.88
CA GLY A 47 -9.50 20.40 -21.72
C GLY A 47 -8.21 20.27 -22.54
N GLY A 48 -8.01 19.18 -23.27
CA GLY A 48 -6.77 18.95 -24.03
C GLY A 48 -5.53 18.88 -23.17
N LEU A 49 -5.66 18.44 -21.92
CA LEU A 49 -4.59 18.40 -20.94
C LEU A 49 -3.50 17.38 -21.31
N ARG A 50 -2.26 17.76 -21.07
CA ARG A 50 -1.11 16.83 -21.12
C ARG A 50 -0.78 16.40 -19.69
N ILE A 51 -1.07 15.15 -19.38
CA ILE A 51 -0.81 14.55 -18.06
C ILE A 51 0.48 13.73 -18.14
N THR A 52 1.46 14.05 -17.28
CA THR A 52 2.71 13.31 -17.16
C THR A 52 2.74 12.65 -15.79
N THR A 53 2.89 11.34 -15.75
CA THR A 53 2.98 10.56 -14.52
C THR A 53 4.42 10.39 -14.06
N THR A 54 4.61 9.94 -12.83
CA THR A 54 5.92 9.60 -12.26
C THR A 54 6.31 8.14 -12.54
N ILE A 55 5.45 7.37 -13.20
CA ILE A 55 5.72 5.97 -13.55
C ILE A 55 6.94 5.89 -14.48
N ASP A 56 7.90 5.06 -14.11
CA ASP A 56 9.07 4.74 -14.92
C ASP A 56 8.79 3.44 -15.70
N PRO A 57 8.82 3.48 -17.05
CA PRO A 57 8.51 2.30 -17.86
C PRO A 57 9.39 1.09 -17.56
N THR A 58 10.67 1.31 -17.22
CA THR A 58 11.61 0.22 -16.90
C THR A 58 11.26 -0.42 -15.56
N VAL A 59 10.96 0.40 -14.54
CA VAL A 59 10.57 -0.10 -13.21
C VAL A 59 9.20 -0.76 -13.28
N GLN A 60 8.27 -0.21 -14.07
CA GLN A 60 6.94 -0.81 -14.29
C GLN A 60 7.08 -2.19 -14.97
N GLN A 61 7.91 -2.31 -16.00
CA GLN A 61 8.13 -3.60 -16.67
C GLN A 61 8.73 -4.62 -15.70
N ALA A 62 9.73 -4.22 -14.90
CA ALA A 62 10.31 -5.11 -13.91
C ALA A 62 9.29 -5.59 -12.85
N ALA A 63 8.31 -4.75 -12.49
CA ALA A 63 7.21 -5.17 -11.60
C ALA A 63 6.30 -6.21 -12.27
N LEU A 64 5.97 -6.03 -13.56
CA LEU A 64 5.17 -7.00 -14.32
C LEU A 64 5.91 -8.33 -14.48
N ASP A 65 7.19 -8.29 -14.84
CA ASP A 65 8.04 -9.47 -14.95
C ASP A 65 8.15 -10.23 -13.62
N ALA A 66 8.22 -9.51 -12.50
CA ALA A 66 8.24 -10.13 -11.19
C ALA A 66 6.92 -10.84 -10.86
N MET A 67 5.78 -10.25 -11.21
CA MET A 67 4.48 -10.88 -11.05
C MET A 67 4.36 -12.16 -11.87
N GLU A 68 4.76 -12.13 -13.13
CA GLU A 68 4.71 -13.28 -14.03
C GLU A 68 5.62 -14.42 -13.56
N ASN A 69 6.84 -14.09 -13.13
CA ASN A 69 7.87 -15.09 -12.83
C ASN A 69 7.80 -15.67 -11.41
N TYR A 70 7.22 -14.93 -10.44
CA TYR A 70 7.30 -15.31 -9.01
C TYR A 70 5.95 -15.52 -8.33
N VAL A 71 4.84 -15.13 -8.96
CA VAL A 71 3.50 -15.36 -8.40
C VAL A 71 2.77 -16.43 -9.20
N ASP A 72 2.61 -17.60 -8.59
CA ASP A 72 1.83 -18.68 -9.18
C ASP A 72 0.33 -18.36 -9.09
N GLN A 73 -0.21 -17.87 -10.19
CA GLN A 73 -1.63 -17.50 -10.28
C GLN A 73 -2.57 -18.71 -10.22
N SER A 74 -2.08 -19.92 -10.48
CA SER A 74 -2.88 -21.15 -10.38
C SER A 74 -3.32 -21.47 -8.96
N THR A 75 -2.61 -20.93 -7.96
CA THR A 75 -2.91 -21.09 -6.53
C THR A 75 -4.12 -20.26 -6.05
N GLY A 76 -4.62 -19.36 -6.89
CA GLY A 76 -5.65 -18.39 -6.49
C GLY A 76 -5.13 -17.24 -5.63
N LEU A 77 -3.84 -17.21 -5.31
CA LEU A 77 -3.19 -16.09 -4.61
C LEU A 77 -3.22 -14.83 -5.47
N ARG A 78 -3.24 -13.70 -4.79
CA ARG A 78 -3.17 -12.38 -5.41
C ARG A 78 -2.02 -11.61 -4.77
N ALA A 79 -1.37 -10.79 -5.58
CA ALA A 79 -0.30 -9.92 -5.11
C ALA A 79 -0.44 -8.54 -5.77
N ALA A 80 0.19 -7.56 -5.17
CA ALA A 80 0.29 -6.21 -5.70
C ALA A 80 1.70 -5.68 -5.51
N ILE A 81 2.11 -4.75 -6.36
CA ILE A 81 3.42 -4.10 -6.28
C ILE A 81 3.24 -2.60 -6.41
N VAL A 82 3.79 -1.85 -5.45
CA VAL A 82 3.95 -0.40 -5.55
C VAL A 82 5.42 -0.07 -5.27
N SER A 83 6.08 0.56 -6.23
CA SER A 83 7.46 1.03 -6.09
C SER A 83 7.48 2.54 -5.91
N VAL A 84 8.02 2.99 -4.79
CA VAL A 84 8.06 4.41 -4.43
C VAL A 84 9.50 4.87 -4.26
N GLU A 85 9.85 6.01 -4.86
CA GLU A 85 11.15 6.63 -4.66
C GLU A 85 11.19 7.33 -3.29
N PRO A 86 12.06 6.92 -2.35
CA PRO A 86 12.00 7.42 -0.97
C PRO A 86 12.23 8.92 -0.80
N LYS A 87 13.01 9.54 -1.70
CA LYS A 87 13.37 10.97 -1.60
C LYS A 87 12.26 11.91 -2.04
N THR A 88 11.45 11.49 -3.00
CA THR A 88 10.43 12.32 -3.64
C THR A 88 9.01 11.88 -3.34
N GLY A 89 8.81 10.63 -2.90
CA GLY A 89 7.51 10.00 -2.78
C GLY A 89 6.90 9.60 -4.13
N ALA A 90 7.63 9.78 -5.25
CA ALA A 90 7.13 9.46 -6.58
C ALA A 90 6.90 7.96 -6.75
N VAL A 91 5.70 7.58 -7.22
CA VAL A 91 5.37 6.20 -7.57
C VAL A 91 6.01 5.88 -8.93
N ARG A 92 6.94 4.92 -8.94
CA ARG A 92 7.71 4.52 -10.12
C ARG A 92 7.12 3.29 -10.81
N ALA A 93 6.45 2.42 -10.07
CA ALA A 93 5.67 1.32 -10.62
C ALA A 93 4.41 1.08 -9.77
N TYR A 94 3.37 0.61 -10.43
CA TYR A 94 2.10 0.28 -9.81
C TYR A 94 1.47 -0.93 -10.49
N TYR A 95 1.22 -1.99 -9.73
CA TYR A 95 0.48 -3.17 -10.16
C TYR A 95 -0.54 -3.54 -9.08
N GLY A 96 -1.80 -3.40 -9.37
CA GLY A 96 -2.91 -3.76 -8.47
C GLY A 96 -3.68 -5.01 -8.90
N GLY A 97 -3.36 -5.57 -10.07
CA GLY A 97 -4.01 -6.75 -10.65
C GLY A 97 -4.11 -6.66 -12.17
N ASP A 98 -4.54 -7.75 -12.81
CA ASP A 98 -4.61 -7.88 -14.27
C ASP A 98 -5.97 -7.50 -14.86
N ASP A 99 -7.04 -7.53 -14.05
CA ASP A 99 -8.39 -7.19 -14.50
C ASP A 99 -8.61 -5.68 -14.41
N PRO A 100 -8.80 -4.98 -15.57
CA PRO A 100 -8.98 -3.52 -15.58
C PRO A 100 -10.22 -3.04 -14.84
N THR A 101 -11.20 -3.91 -14.63
CA THR A 101 -12.46 -3.62 -13.91
C THR A 101 -12.53 -4.34 -12.57
N GLY A 102 -11.49 -5.09 -12.24
CA GLY A 102 -11.41 -5.90 -11.06
C GLY A 102 -10.97 -5.12 -9.81
N TRP A 103 -10.70 -5.89 -8.79
CA TRP A 103 -10.25 -5.36 -7.50
C TRP A 103 -8.81 -4.86 -7.57
N ASP A 104 -8.57 -3.62 -7.16
CA ASP A 104 -7.22 -3.07 -7.04
C ASP A 104 -6.60 -3.48 -5.70
N TYR A 105 -5.77 -4.53 -5.73
CA TYR A 105 -5.12 -5.08 -4.54
C TYR A 105 -4.06 -4.15 -3.96
N ALA A 106 -3.53 -3.20 -4.74
CA ALA A 106 -2.55 -2.23 -4.27
C ALA A 106 -3.18 -1.09 -3.46
N ASN A 107 -4.47 -0.76 -3.75
CA ASN A 107 -5.22 0.32 -3.09
C ASN A 107 -6.40 -0.20 -2.26
N SER A 108 -6.34 -1.43 -1.79
CA SER A 108 -7.42 -2.04 -1.02
C SER A 108 -7.06 -2.16 0.45
N GLY A 109 -8.05 -2.01 1.32
CA GLY A 109 -7.91 -2.21 2.77
C GLY A 109 -7.76 -3.70 3.12
N LEU A 110 -6.55 -4.21 2.98
CA LEU A 110 -6.21 -5.60 3.30
C LEU A 110 -5.48 -5.69 4.65
N GLN A 111 -5.57 -6.87 5.29
CA GLN A 111 -4.78 -7.14 6.49
C GLN A 111 -3.28 -7.10 6.17
N THR A 112 -2.57 -6.19 6.85
CA THR A 112 -1.13 -5.99 6.65
C THR A 112 -0.27 -7.04 7.36
N GLY A 113 -0.87 -7.81 8.26
CA GLY A 113 -0.15 -8.76 9.11
C GLY A 113 0.95 -8.09 9.92
N SER A 114 2.07 -8.78 10.07
CA SER A 114 3.21 -8.32 10.88
C SER A 114 3.90 -7.05 10.37
N THR A 115 3.64 -6.63 9.14
CA THR A 115 4.15 -5.36 8.63
C THR A 115 3.63 -4.17 9.48
N PHE A 116 2.45 -4.30 10.08
CA PHE A 116 1.89 -3.26 10.95
C PHE A 116 2.72 -2.99 12.23
N LYS A 117 3.59 -3.92 12.63
CA LYS A 117 4.49 -3.75 13.79
C LYS A 117 5.43 -2.55 13.67
N ILE A 118 5.74 -2.11 12.45
CA ILE A 118 6.56 -0.91 12.21
C ILE A 118 5.91 0.35 12.78
N PHE A 119 4.59 0.45 12.70
CA PHE A 119 3.87 1.61 13.24
C PHE A 119 3.86 1.62 14.78
N ALA A 120 3.75 0.46 15.41
CA ALA A 120 3.90 0.34 16.86
C ALA A 120 5.32 0.72 17.31
N LEU A 121 6.34 0.30 16.53
CA LEU A 121 7.72 0.66 16.81
C LEU A 121 7.98 2.16 16.60
N ALA A 122 7.44 2.75 15.55
CA ALA A 122 7.53 4.18 15.31
C ALA A 122 6.84 5.00 16.41
N ALA A 123 5.67 4.56 16.89
CA ALA A 123 5.00 5.17 18.03
C ALA A 123 5.81 5.07 19.33
N ALA A 124 6.49 3.94 19.54
CA ALA A 124 7.40 3.76 20.68
C ALA A 124 8.58 4.74 20.64
N LEU A 125 9.22 4.89 19.48
CA LEU A 125 10.32 5.83 19.28
C LEU A 125 9.88 7.29 19.47
N ASP A 126 8.70 7.66 19.00
CA ASP A 126 8.09 8.99 19.21
C ASP A 126 7.85 9.27 20.71
N GLN A 127 7.65 8.24 21.52
CA GLN A 127 7.51 8.29 22.97
C GLN A 127 8.82 8.00 23.74
N VAL A 128 9.95 8.04 23.05
CA VAL A 128 11.29 7.84 23.63
C VAL A 128 11.50 6.42 24.20
N ILE A 129 10.73 5.43 23.78
CA ILE A 129 11.00 4.01 24.07
C ILE A 129 12.04 3.53 23.04
N PRO A 130 13.27 3.18 23.47
CA PRO A 130 14.35 2.88 22.53
C PRO A 130 14.19 1.47 21.92
N LEU A 131 14.82 1.24 20.78
CA LEU A 131 14.87 -0.08 20.12
C LEU A 131 15.48 -1.18 21.01
N THR A 132 16.26 -0.79 22.00
CA THR A 132 16.90 -1.68 22.98
C THR A 132 16.00 -2.01 24.18
N ALA A 133 14.79 -1.42 24.26
CA ALA A 133 13.83 -1.75 25.31
C ALA A 133 13.50 -3.24 25.29
N GLN A 134 13.47 -3.84 26.45
CA GLN A 134 13.37 -5.29 26.63
C GLN A 134 11.94 -5.71 26.90
N TYR A 135 11.46 -6.69 26.12
CA TYR A 135 10.12 -7.25 26.28
C TYR A 135 10.14 -8.77 26.32
N SER A 136 9.32 -9.35 27.18
CA SER A 136 9.14 -10.79 27.26
C SER A 136 8.42 -11.32 26.01
N SER A 137 8.96 -12.40 25.44
CA SER A 137 8.35 -13.14 24.35
C SER A 137 7.47 -14.32 24.80
N ALA A 138 7.27 -14.48 26.12
CA ALA A 138 6.35 -15.45 26.65
C ALA A 138 4.89 -15.16 26.22
N PRO A 139 4.00 -16.14 26.22
CA PRO A 139 2.58 -15.94 25.97
C PRO A 139 1.99 -14.79 26.80
N VAL A 140 0.97 -14.12 26.28
CA VAL A 140 0.35 -12.96 26.92
C VAL A 140 -1.18 -13.10 26.94
N GLN A 141 -1.79 -12.84 28.08
CA GLN A 141 -3.23 -12.83 28.21
C GLN A 141 -3.84 -11.53 27.68
N SER A 142 -4.91 -11.67 26.89
CA SER A 142 -5.75 -10.58 26.43
C SER A 142 -7.20 -10.98 26.59
N GLY A 143 -7.85 -10.51 27.65
CA GLY A 143 -9.15 -11.02 28.09
C GLY A 143 -9.09 -12.51 28.38
N ASN A 144 -9.96 -13.29 27.76
CA ASN A 144 -10.03 -14.74 27.92
C ASN A 144 -9.15 -15.53 26.93
N VAL A 145 -8.34 -14.83 26.12
CA VAL A 145 -7.49 -15.44 25.07
C VAL A 145 -6.03 -15.34 25.46
N THR A 146 -5.31 -16.46 25.36
CA THR A 146 -3.85 -16.49 25.43
C THR A 146 -3.26 -16.32 24.04
N LEU A 147 -2.51 -15.25 23.84
CA LEU A 147 -1.85 -14.94 22.57
C LEU A 147 -0.41 -15.48 22.59
N HIS A 148 -0.02 -16.06 21.47
CA HIS A 148 1.26 -16.70 21.28
C HIS A 148 2.02 -16.06 20.10
N ASN A 149 3.32 -16.31 20.03
CA ASN A 149 4.07 -16.09 18.81
C ASN A 149 3.79 -17.23 17.82
N ASP A 150 3.99 -16.95 16.54
CA ASP A 150 3.81 -17.95 15.51
C ASP A 150 4.79 -19.12 15.69
N GLY A 151 4.34 -20.35 15.40
CA GLY A 151 5.12 -21.56 15.58
C GLY A 151 5.63 -21.82 17.01
N GLY A 152 5.09 -21.13 18.03
CA GLY A 152 5.58 -21.24 19.41
C GLY A 152 6.94 -20.58 19.64
N ALA A 153 7.40 -19.73 18.71
CA ALA A 153 8.68 -19.04 18.81
C ALA A 153 8.78 -18.15 20.06
N GLY A 154 9.99 -17.93 20.53
CA GLY A 154 10.27 -17.09 21.70
C GLY A 154 10.48 -17.92 22.98
N GLY A 155 10.53 -17.26 24.12
CA GLY A 155 10.75 -17.88 25.43
C GLY A 155 11.70 -17.12 26.35
N GLY A 156 12.13 -15.92 25.94
CA GLY A 156 13.01 -15.06 26.70
C GLY A 156 12.58 -13.61 26.72
N VAL A 157 13.42 -12.77 27.25
CA VAL A 157 13.31 -11.31 27.19
C VAL A 157 14.26 -10.83 26.09
N LEU A 158 13.73 -10.09 25.13
CA LEU A 158 14.45 -9.66 23.94
C LEU A 158 14.26 -8.15 23.71
N PRO A 159 15.26 -7.46 23.13
CA PRO A 159 15.10 -6.09 22.72
C PRO A 159 14.10 -5.98 21.54
N LEU A 160 13.47 -4.81 21.39
CA LEU A 160 12.48 -4.56 20.36
C LEU A 160 13.01 -4.83 18.95
N TYR A 161 14.26 -4.44 18.64
CA TYR A 161 14.84 -4.68 17.31
C TYR A 161 14.94 -6.17 16.99
N GLU A 162 15.31 -7.01 17.98
CA GLU A 162 15.38 -8.46 17.79
C GLU A 162 13.98 -9.08 17.71
N SER A 163 13.04 -8.57 18.50
CA SER A 163 11.64 -8.98 18.47
C SER A 163 10.99 -8.67 17.11
N LEU A 164 11.35 -7.53 16.49
CA LEU A 164 10.90 -7.17 15.14
C LEU A 164 11.51 -8.11 14.08
N LYS A 165 12.82 -8.33 14.15
CA LYS A 165 13.55 -9.22 13.24
C LYS A 165 12.96 -10.63 13.21
N GLN A 166 12.57 -11.16 14.37
CA GLN A 166 11.91 -12.46 14.51
C GLN A 166 10.40 -12.40 14.31
N SER A 167 9.85 -11.23 14.07
CA SER A 167 8.40 -11.00 13.90
C SER A 167 7.54 -11.49 15.06
N LEU A 168 8.06 -11.45 16.30
CA LEU A 168 7.33 -11.92 17.47
C LEU A 168 6.10 -11.07 17.77
N ASN A 169 4.99 -11.72 18.14
CA ASN A 169 3.73 -11.02 18.42
C ASN A 169 3.68 -10.49 19.87
N THR A 170 4.05 -11.32 20.83
CA THR A 170 3.83 -11.03 22.24
C THR A 170 4.65 -9.85 22.78
N PRO A 171 5.91 -9.58 22.35
CA PRO A 171 6.60 -8.34 22.69
C PRO A 171 5.88 -7.09 22.19
N PHE A 172 5.31 -7.11 20.98
CA PHE A 172 4.60 -5.97 20.42
C PHE A 172 3.24 -5.73 21.09
N ILE A 173 2.57 -6.78 21.55
CA ILE A 173 1.36 -6.63 22.38
C ILE A 173 1.70 -5.94 23.69
N ARG A 174 2.81 -6.29 24.33
CA ARG A 174 3.29 -5.64 25.55
C ARG A 174 3.71 -4.20 25.29
N LEU A 175 4.46 -3.96 24.22
CA LEU A 175 4.83 -2.62 23.78
C LEU A 175 3.59 -1.71 23.65
N GLN A 176 2.54 -2.18 22.96
CA GLN A 176 1.32 -1.39 22.80
C GLN A 176 0.65 -1.05 24.14
N ARG A 177 0.78 -1.91 25.17
CA ARG A 177 0.26 -1.61 26.52
C ARG A 177 1.07 -0.55 27.25
N ASP A 178 2.34 -0.38 26.89
CA ASP A 178 3.24 0.62 27.48
C ASP A 178 3.17 1.97 26.76
N LEU A 179 2.56 2.04 25.57
CA LEU A 179 2.27 3.31 24.93
C LEU A 179 1.22 4.10 25.73
N LYS A 180 1.32 5.43 25.74
CA LYS A 180 0.48 6.32 26.55
C LYS A 180 -1.02 6.08 26.37
N ASN A 181 -1.45 5.89 25.11
CA ASN A 181 -2.84 5.62 24.76
C ASN A 181 -3.03 4.21 24.17
N GLY A 182 -2.07 3.30 24.41
CA GLY A 182 -2.15 1.93 23.93
C GLY A 182 -2.19 1.82 22.40
N PRO A 183 -3.07 0.95 21.84
CA PRO A 183 -3.17 0.74 20.41
C PRO A 183 -3.51 2.00 19.58
N ASP A 184 -4.18 2.99 20.19
CA ASP A 184 -4.57 4.24 19.52
C ASP A 184 -3.34 5.04 19.07
N ASP A 185 -2.24 4.99 19.81
CA ASP A 185 -0.99 5.64 19.41
C ASP A 185 -0.37 4.96 18.17
N THR A 186 -0.52 3.64 18.07
CA THR A 186 -0.10 2.90 16.86
C THR A 186 -0.95 3.30 15.65
N ALA A 187 -2.26 3.40 15.81
CA ALA A 187 -3.16 3.83 14.74
C ALA A 187 -2.85 5.26 14.28
N LYS A 188 -2.71 6.20 15.23
CA LYS A 188 -2.31 7.58 14.92
C LYS A 188 -0.97 7.67 14.20
N MET A 189 0.00 6.83 14.59
CA MET A 189 1.30 6.79 13.92
C MET A 189 1.16 6.25 12.49
N ALA A 190 0.31 5.25 12.27
CA ALA A 190 0.04 4.73 10.93
C ALA A 190 -0.52 5.84 10.01
N HIS A 191 -1.52 6.61 10.47
CA HIS A 191 -2.05 7.77 9.74
C HIS A 191 -1.00 8.85 9.48
N ARG A 192 -0.19 9.19 10.47
CA ARG A 192 0.94 10.14 10.30
C ARG A 192 1.95 9.68 9.24
N LEU A 193 2.08 8.39 9.04
CA LEU A 193 2.97 7.77 8.04
C LEU A 193 2.25 7.45 6.72
N GLY A 194 1.02 7.92 6.51
CA GLY A 194 0.33 7.90 5.24
C GLY A 194 -0.69 6.78 5.03
N VAL A 195 -0.96 5.97 6.05
CA VAL A 195 -2.08 5.02 5.98
C VAL A 195 -3.39 5.79 6.05
N ALA A 196 -4.29 5.60 5.09
CA ALA A 196 -5.60 6.24 5.06
C ALA A 196 -6.48 5.86 6.26
N GLU A 197 -7.44 6.74 6.59
CA GLU A 197 -8.48 6.47 7.61
C GLU A 197 -9.52 5.46 7.13
#